data_de9810e30981aed01f65c01797c9d910
#
_entry.id   de9810e30981aed01f65c01797c9d910
#
_cell.length_a   1.000
_cell.length_b   1.000
_cell.length_c   1.000
_cell.angle_alpha   90.00
_cell.angle_beta   90.00
_cell.angle_gamma   90.00
#
_symmetry.space_group_name_H-M   'P 1'
#
loop_
_entity.id
_entity.type
_entity.pdbx_description
1 polymer ?
#
loop_
_entity_poly.entity_id
_entity_poly.type
_entity_poly.pdbx_seq_one_letter_code
_entity_poly.pdbx_strand_id
1 'polypeptide(L)'
;NILILGENGTGKDVIARLLYRYSPRYGKPFVTIDLGSIPEQLFESELFGFEKGAFTDAKKSKAGRMEVATNGTLFLDEIGNLSLPMQSKLLTAIEKRQISRLGSTQTMPIDVRLICATNADIRHMVDKGSFRQDLLYRINTIEIHIPPLRERGNDIILLAEYFLDRYARKYKKEMRGLTREAKNKLLKY
;
A
#
# COMPACT_ATOMS: atom_id res chain seq x y z
N ASN A 1 -9.91 -8.71 2.82
CA ASN A 1 -8.72 -8.07 2.23
C ASN A 1 -9.09 -7.40 0.91
N ILE A 2 -8.34 -6.39 0.52
CA ILE A 2 -8.59 -5.62 -0.71
C ILE A 2 -7.27 -5.52 -1.47
N LEU A 3 -7.34 -5.79 -2.78
CA LEU A 3 -6.22 -5.58 -3.70
C LEU A 3 -6.56 -4.42 -4.65
N ILE A 4 -5.69 -3.42 -4.70
CA ILE A 4 -5.83 -2.24 -5.56
C ILE A 4 -4.81 -2.36 -6.69
N LEU A 5 -5.29 -2.39 -7.92
CA LEU A 5 -4.47 -2.47 -9.12
C LEU A 5 -4.53 -1.14 -9.89
N GLY A 6 -3.42 -0.71 -10.44
CA GLY A 6 -3.37 0.49 -11.26
C GLY A 6 -1.94 0.98 -11.49
N GLU A 7 -1.73 1.71 -12.56
CA GLU A 7 -0.43 2.28 -12.91
C GLU A 7 0.12 3.20 -11.80
N ASN A 8 1.43 3.50 -11.88
CA ASN A 8 2.04 4.46 -10.96
C ASN A 8 1.39 5.84 -11.10
N GLY A 9 1.17 6.52 -9.96
CA GLY A 9 0.55 7.84 -9.95
C GLY A 9 -0.97 7.86 -10.07
N THR A 10 -1.66 6.71 -10.14
CA THR A 10 -3.13 6.64 -10.24
C THR A 10 -3.86 7.00 -8.95
N GLY A 11 -3.15 7.09 -7.82
CA GLY A 11 -3.71 7.42 -6.52
C GLY A 11 -4.14 6.22 -5.69
N LYS A 12 -3.46 5.08 -5.82
CA LYS A 12 -3.73 3.86 -5.03
C LYS A 12 -3.73 4.11 -3.52
N ASP A 13 -2.80 4.94 -3.02
CA ASP A 13 -2.71 5.34 -1.61
C ASP A 13 -3.90 6.19 -1.16
N VAL A 14 -4.42 7.07 -2.03
CA VAL A 14 -5.61 7.88 -1.75
C VAL A 14 -6.84 6.99 -1.59
N ILE A 15 -7.00 6.01 -2.48
CA ILE A 15 -8.09 5.03 -2.39
C ILE A 15 -7.96 4.17 -1.12
N ALA A 16 -6.75 3.71 -0.79
CA ALA A 16 -6.51 2.94 0.43
C ALA A 16 -6.91 3.74 1.69
N ARG A 17 -6.56 5.03 1.76
CA ARG A 17 -6.98 5.93 2.84
C ARG A 17 -8.48 6.16 2.87
N LEU A 18 -9.13 6.28 1.71
CA LEU A 18 -10.57 6.40 1.60
C LEU A 18 -11.27 5.16 2.13
N LEU A 19 -10.82 3.97 1.73
CA LEU A 19 -11.33 2.68 2.21
C LEU A 19 -11.16 2.52 3.73
N TYR A 20 -10.05 3.00 4.28
CA TYR A 20 -9.87 3.06 5.74
C TYR A 20 -10.87 4.02 6.38
N ARG A 21 -11.01 5.25 5.85
CA ARG A 21 -11.88 6.28 6.40
C ARG A 21 -13.35 5.85 6.49
N TYR A 22 -13.83 5.07 5.53
CA TYR A 22 -15.20 4.53 5.50
C TYR A 22 -15.31 3.11 6.06
N SER A 23 -14.35 2.66 6.86
CA SER A 23 -14.37 1.33 7.46
C SER A 23 -14.77 1.37 8.94
N PRO A 24 -15.24 0.23 9.49
CA PRO A 24 -15.44 0.08 10.93
C PRO A 24 -14.19 0.27 11.78
N ARG A 25 -13.00 0.27 11.13
CA ARG A 25 -11.70 0.48 11.79
C ARG A 25 -11.20 1.93 11.71
N TYR A 26 -12.04 2.86 11.27
CA TYR A 26 -11.69 4.28 11.31
C TYR A 26 -11.38 4.73 12.74
N GLY A 27 -10.32 5.51 12.91
CA GLY A 27 -9.81 5.90 14.24
C GLY A 27 -8.88 4.89 14.92
N LYS A 28 -8.72 3.68 14.34
CA LYS A 28 -7.70 2.70 14.74
C LYS A 28 -6.40 2.93 13.94
N PRO A 29 -5.28 2.27 14.28
CA PRO A 29 -4.04 2.45 13.52
C PRO A 29 -4.21 2.22 12.01
N PHE A 30 -3.67 3.13 11.19
CA PHE A 30 -3.50 2.97 9.76
C PHE A 30 -2.00 2.99 9.44
N VAL A 31 -1.44 1.82 9.24
CA VAL A 31 0.01 1.65 9.02
C VAL A 31 0.26 1.42 7.54
N THR A 32 1.19 2.18 6.98
CA THR A 32 1.58 2.08 5.57
C THR A 32 3.00 1.53 5.45
N ILE A 33 3.20 0.63 4.51
CA ILE A 33 4.52 0.13 4.08
C ILE A 33 4.57 0.19 2.56
N ASP A 34 5.59 0.84 2.03
CA ASP A 34 6.00 0.73 0.64
C ASP A 34 7.05 -0.38 0.54
N LEU A 35 6.63 -1.53 0.00
CA LEU A 35 7.48 -2.72 -0.11
C LEU A 35 8.56 -2.58 -1.18
N GLY A 36 8.38 -1.68 -2.14
CA GLY A 36 9.39 -1.36 -3.14
C GLY A 36 10.56 -0.55 -2.59
N SER A 37 10.36 0.17 -1.48
CA SER A 37 11.38 1.01 -0.85
C SER A 37 12.22 0.28 0.20
N ILE A 38 11.81 -0.92 0.64
CA ILE A 38 12.48 -1.67 1.70
C ILE A 38 13.48 -2.66 1.09
N PRO A 39 14.78 -2.58 1.43
CA PRO A 39 15.74 -3.63 1.09
C PRO A 39 15.28 -5.01 1.57
N GLU A 40 15.48 -6.04 0.74
CA GLU A 40 15.00 -7.39 1.04
C GLU A 40 15.45 -7.91 2.41
N GLN A 41 16.70 -7.61 2.81
CA GLN A 41 17.26 -8.02 4.09
C GLN A 41 16.56 -7.39 5.31
N LEU A 42 15.89 -6.24 5.12
CA LEU A 42 15.19 -5.53 6.18
C LEU A 42 13.70 -5.83 6.23
N PHE A 43 13.17 -6.53 5.22
CA PHE A 43 11.74 -6.81 5.12
C PHE A 43 11.16 -7.45 6.39
N GLU A 44 11.79 -8.53 6.87
CA GLU A 44 11.32 -9.25 8.05
C GLU A 44 11.35 -8.37 9.30
N SER A 45 12.46 -7.66 9.51
CA SER A 45 12.63 -6.79 10.66
C SER A 45 11.66 -5.62 10.67
N GLU A 46 11.33 -5.05 9.50
CA GLU A 46 10.35 -3.98 9.39
C GLU A 46 8.91 -4.50 9.52
N LEU A 47 8.58 -5.64 8.91
CA LEU A 47 7.22 -6.16 8.91
C LEU A 47 6.84 -6.85 10.22
N PHE A 48 7.73 -7.72 10.74
CA PHE A 48 7.46 -8.57 11.92
C PHE A 48 8.12 -8.04 13.20
N GLY A 49 9.13 -7.16 13.07
CA GLY A 49 9.89 -6.67 14.21
C GLY A 49 11.02 -7.61 14.63
N PHE A 50 11.77 -7.23 15.65
CA PHE A 50 12.90 -8.00 16.15
C PHE A 50 13.10 -7.80 17.66
N GLU A 51 13.67 -8.82 18.29
CA GLU A 51 14.12 -8.74 19.67
C GLU A 51 15.57 -8.28 19.76
N LYS A 52 15.95 -7.75 20.93
CA LYS A 52 17.33 -7.41 21.23
C LYS A 52 18.23 -8.64 21.01
N GLY A 53 19.31 -8.47 20.24
CA GLY A 53 20.26 -9.54 19.91
C GLY A 53 19.86 -10.42 18.72
N ALA A 54 18.77 -10.12 18.02
CA ALA A 54 18.36 -10.87 16.83
C ALA A 54 19.39 -10.82 15.69
N PHE A 55 20.18 -9.75 15.63
CA PHE A 55 21.32 -9.55 14.72
C PHE A 55 22.34 -8.60 15.36
N THR A 56 23.52 -8.45 14.78
CA THR A 56 24.68 -7.77 15.38
C THR A 56 24.36 -6.36 15.91
N ASP A 57 23.51 -5.60 15.20
CA ASP A 57 23.14 -4.22 15.58
C ASP A 57 21.81 -4.10 16.32
N ALA A 58 21.16 -5.20 16.67
CA ALA A 58 19.90 -5.20 17.40
C ALA A 58 20.07 -4.87 18.88
N LYS A 59 20.43 -3.63 19.20
CA LYS A 59 20.67 -3.14 20.59
C LYS A 59 19.40 -3.05 21.43
N LYS A 60 18.22 -2.89 20.79
CA LYS A 60 16.89 -2.82 21.44
C LYS A 60 15.89 -3.62 20.63
N SER A 61 14.83 -4.08 21.28
CA SER A 61 13.68 -4.68 20.57
C SER A 61 12.89 -3.60 19.83
N LYS A 62 12.33 -3.97 18.66
CA LYS A 62 11.48 -3.08 17.84
C LYS A 62 10.23 -3.83 17.40
N ALA A 63 9.06 -3.24 17.64
CA ALA A 63 7.79 -3.74 17.13
C ALA A 63 7.75 -3.65 15.60
N GLY A 64 7.23 -4.68 14.95
CA GLY A 64 7.01 -4.70 13.51
C GLY A 64 5.74 -3.96 13.10
N ARG A 65 5.64 -3.66 11.80
CA ARG A 65 4.48 -2.93 11.25
C ARG A 65 3.17 -3.72 11.40
N MET A 66 3.19 -5.05 11.33
CA MET A 66 2.00 -5.89 11.57
C MET A 66 1.53 -5.81 13.02
N GLU A 67 2.47 -5.81 13.96
CA GLU A 67 2.15 -5.63 15.38
C GLU A 67 1.52 -4.25 15.65
N VAL A 68 2.12 -3.19 15.13
CA VAL A 68 1.62 -1.80 15.26
C VAL A 68 0.24 -1.63 14.59
N ALA A 69 -0.03 -2.38 13.50
CA ALA A 69 -1.29 -2.33 12.79
C ALA A 69 -2.41 -3.17 13.45
N THR A 70 -2.12 -3.89 14.53
CA THR A 70 -3.10 -4.76 15.20
C THR A 70 -4.34 -3.97 15.62
N ASN A 71 -5.53 -4.54 15.41
CA ASN A 71 -6.86 -3.93 15.54
C ASN A 71 -7.14 -2.79 14.55
N GLY A 72 -6.20 -2.52 13.63
CA GLY A 72 -6.27 -1.45 12.63
C GLY A 72 -6.23 -1.97 11.19
N THR A 73 -5.62 -1.17 10.33
CA THR A 73 -5.46 -1.46 8.90
C THR A 73 -3.99 -1.36 8.52
N LEU A 74 -3.50 -2.36 7.80
CA LEU A 74 -2.16 -2.35 7.19
C LEU A 74 -2.32 -2.16 5.69
N PHE A 75 -1.70 -1.12 5.16
CA PHE A 75 -1.60 -0.86 3.73
C PHE A 75 -0.21 -1.27 3.24
N LEU A 76 -0.17 -2.27 2.37
CA LEU A 76 1.04 -2.78 1.71
C LEU A 76 1.05 -2.26 0.27
N ASP A 77 1.88 -1.26 0.01
CA ASP A 77 2.06 -0.75 -1.36
C ASP A 77 3.15 -1.53 -2.08
N GLU A 78 3.00 -1.67 -3.38
CA GLU A 78 3.89 -2.39 -4.30
C GLU A 78 4.14 -3.86 -3.89
N ILE A 79 3.03 -4.59 -3.57
CA ILE A 79 3.07 -6.00 -3.14
C ILE A 79 3.74 -6.92 -4.20
N GLY A 80 3.71 -6.54 -5.48
CA GLY A 80 4.37 -7.27 -6.56
C GLY A 80 5.90 -7.33 -6.45
N ASN A 81 6.52 -6.45 -5.65
CA ASN A 81 7.97 -6.41 -5.49
C ASN A 81 8.50 -7.43 -4.47
N LEU A 82 7.63 -8.19 -3.81
CA LEU A 82 8.06 -9.20 -2.85
C LEU A 82 8.72 -10.40 -3.53
N SER A 83 9.86 -10.83 -3.02
CA SER A 83 10.46 -12.11 -3.41
C SER A 83 9.63 -13.30 -2.90
N LEU A 84 9.73 -14.45 -3.55
CA LEU A 84 8.98 -15.66 -3.17
C LEU A 84 9.14 -16.07 -1.69
N PRO A 85 10.33 -16.01 -1.08
CA PRO A 85 10.49 -16.26 0.35
C PRO A 85 9.67 -15.28 1.21
N MET A 86 9.64 -13.99 0.85
CA MET A 86 8.87 -12.97 1.59
C MET A 86 7.36 -13.15 1.43
N GLN A 87 6.93 -13.53 0.23
CA GLN A 87 5.53 -13.89 -0.04
C GLN A 87 5.06 -15.05 0.85
N SER A 88 5.89 -16.10 1.02
CA SER A 88 5.60 -17.25 1.89
C SER A 88 5.45 -16.84 3.37
N LYS A 89 6.33 -15.96 3.85
CA LYS A 89 6.26 -15.45 5.23
C LYS A 89 5.03 -14.59 5.47
N LEU A 90 4.72 -13.71 4.52
CA LEU A 90 3.53 -12.88 4.57
C LEU A 90 2.25 -13.74 4.58
N LEU A 91 2.16 -14.74 3.69
CA LEU A 91 1.05 -15.67 3.64
C LEU A 91 0.83 -16.37 4.97
N THR A 92 1.91 -16.92 5.57
CA THR A 92 1.85 -17.60 6.87
C THR A 92 1.30 -16.66 7.96
N ALA A 93 1.74 -15.42 8.00
CA ALA A 93 1.28 -14.43 8.98
C ALA A 93 -0.23 -14.11 8.81
N ILE A 94 -0.69 -13.97 7.56
CA ILE A 94 -2.09 -13.67 7.25
C ILE A 94 -3.00 -14.87 7.57
N GLU A 95 -2.56 -16.08 7.26
CA GLU A 95 -3.35 -17.31 7.47
C GLU A 95 -3.48 -17.65 8.95
N LYS A 96 -2.35 -17.68 9.66
CA LYS A 96 -2.32 -18.02 11.07
C LYS A 96 -2.82 -16.90 11.97
N ARG A 97 -2.92 -15.67 11.45
CA ARG A 97 -3.18 -14.45 12.23
C ARG A 97 -2.25 -14.31 13.43
N GLN A 98 -1.01 -14.68 13.22
CA GLN A 98 0.04 -14.65 14.24
C GLN A 98 1.37 -14.29 13.59
N ILE A 99 2.21 -13.60 14.34
CA ILE A 99 3.58 -13.28 13.96
C ILE A 99 4.54 -13.61 15.10
N SER A 100 5.82 -13.77 14.77
CA SER A 100 6.92 -13.80 15.73
C SER A 100 7.94 -12.75 15.33
N ARG A 101 8.51 -12.05 16.31
CA ARG A 101 9.64 -11.15 16.06
C ARG A 101 10.89 -11.96 15.69
N LEU A 102 11.77 -11.41 14.87
CA LEU A 102 13.07 -12.02 14.61
C LEU A 102 13.82 -12.22 15.93
N GLY A 103 14.46 -13.37 16.09
CA GLY A 103 15.15 -13.75 17.32
C GLY A 103 14.23 -14.21 18.46
N SER A 104 12.91 -14.33 18.23
CA SER A 104 11.95 -14.82 19.22
C SER A 104 11.25 -16.09 18.73
N THR A 105 11.01 -17.02 19.65
CA THR A 105 10.14 -18.18 19.44
C THR A 105 8.69 -17.92 19.88
N GLN A 106 8.44 -16.79 20.54
CA GLN A 106 7.10 -16.44 20.98
C GLN A 106 6.26 -15.92 19.81
N THR A 107 5.07 -16.50 19.64
CA THR A 107 4.07 -16.02 18.69
C THR A 107 3.13 -15.05 19.37
N MET A 108 2.71 -14.01 18.64
CA MET A 108 1.70 -13.07 19.10
C MET A 108 0.55 -13.01 18.09
N PRO A 109 -0.71 -12.96 18.55
CA PRO A 109 -1.85 -12.84 17.65
C PRO A 109 -1.90 -11.44 17.04
N ILE A 110 -2.35 -11.37 15.78
CA ILE A 110 -2.62 -10.11 15.06
C ILE A 110 -4.04 -10.12 14.51
N ASP A 111 -4.72 -8.98 14.59
CA ASP A 111 -5.98 -8.73 13.92
C ASP A 111 -5.84 -7.50 13.03
N VAL A 112 -5.50 -7.72 11.77
CA VAL A 112 -5.20 -6.65 10.81
C VAL A 112 -6.12 -6.75 9.60
N ARG A 113 -6.80 -5.63 9.25
CA ARG A 113 -7.42 -5.48 7.95
C ARG A 113 -6.34 -5.15 6.94
N LEU A 114 -6.21 -5.98 5.89
CA LEU A 114 -5.17 -5.82 4.88
C LEU A 114 -5.74 -5.12 3.64
N ILE A 115 -5.02 -4.08 3.19
CA ILE A 115 -5.19 -3.45 1.88
C ILE A 115 -3.83 -3.57 1.17
N CYS A 116 -3.80 -4.15 -0.01
CA CYS A 116 -2.60 -4.28 -0.84
C CYS A 116 -2.75 -3.44 -2.10
N ALA A 117 -1.65 -2.92 -2.63
CA ALA A 117 -1.64 -2.22 -3.91
C ALA A 117 -0.43 -2.63 -4.75
N THR A 118 -0.56 -2.56 -6.07
CA THR A 118 0.54 -2.75 -7.00
C THR A 118 0.22 -2.19 -8.38
N ASN A 119 1.27 -1.84 -9.14
CA ASN A 119 1.21 -1.53 -10.56
C ASN A 119 1.55 -2.75 -11.44
N ALA A 120 2.04 -3.83 -10.84
CA ALA A 120 2.44 -5.03 -11.58
C ALA A 120 1.21 -5.85 -12.04
N ASP A 121 1.36 -6.52 -13.17
CA ASP A 121 0.41 -7.55 -13.60
C ASP A 121 0.64 -8.82 -12.75
N ILE A 122 -0.01 -8.84 -11.59
CA ILE A 122 0.11 -9.95 -10.62
C ILE A 122 -0.33 -11.29 -11.24
N ARG A 123 -1.32 -11.30 -12.13
CA ARG A 123 -1.80 -12.53 -12.75
C ARG A 123 -0.73 -13.13 -13.68
N HIS A 124 -0.11 -12.29 -14.48
CA HIS A 124 1.03 -12.69 -15.30
C HIS A 124 2.23 -13.13 -14.46
N MET A 125 2.48 -12.50 -13.29
CA MET A 125 3.52 -12.92 -12.37
C MET A 125 3.23 -14.31 -11.76
N VAL A 126 1.95 -14.65 -11.50
CA VAL A 126 1.55 -15.99 -11.07
C VAL A 126 1.83 -17.02 -12.17
N ASP A 127 1.45 -16.72 -13.41
CA ASP A 127 1.69 -17.61 -14.56
C ASP A 127 3.19 -17.88 -14.78
N LYS A 128 4.04 -16.88 -14.51
CA LYS A 128 5.51 -17.00 -14.55
C LYS A 128 6.13 -17.64 -13.29
N GLY A 129 5.35 -17.94 -12.27
CA GLY A 129 5.84 -18.48 -11.00
C GLY A 129 6.64 -17.48 -10.15
N SER A 130 6.59 -16.16 -10.44
CA SER A 130 7.24 -15.12 -9.65
C SER A 130 6.34 -14.51 -8.57
N PHE A 131 5.05 -14.83 -8.59
CA PHE A 131 4.11 -14.53 -7.51
C PHE A 131 3.30 -15.79 -7.16
N ARG A 132 3.10 -16.02 -5.87
CA ARG A 132 2.39 -17.22 -5.38
C ARG A 132 0.88 -17.05 -5.56
N GLN A 133 0.26 -18.04 -6.16
CA GLN A 133 -1.19 -18.09 -6.37
C GLN A 133 -1.98 -18.11 -5.04
N ASP A 134 -1.49 -18.82 -4.03
CA ASP A 134 -2.12 -18.92 -2.72
C ASP A 134 -2.13 -17.56 -1.99
N LEU A 135 -1.04 -16.80 -2.08
CA LEU A 135 -0.99 -15.44 -1.55
C LEU A 135 -1.98 -14.53 -2.29
N LEU A 136 -2.03 -14.60 -3.63
CA LEU A 136 -2.98 -13.83 -4.43
C LEU A 136 -4.41 -14.07 -3.96
N TYR A 137 -4.85 -15.33 -3.83
CA TYR A 137 -6.20 -15.64 -3.34
C TYR A 137 -6.47 -15.09 -1.94
N ARG A 138 -5.44 -15.03 -1.09
CA ARG A 138 -5.61 -14.53 0.28
C ARG A 138 -5.74 -13.02 0.37
N ILE A 139 -5.06 -12.27 -0.49
CA ILE A 139 -5.09 -10.80 -0.50
C ILE A 139 -6.20 -10.23 -1.39
N ASN A 140 -6.64 -10.97 -2.40
CA ASN A 140 -7.61 -10.54 -3.42
C ASN A 140 -9.04 -11.03 -3.12
N THR A 141 -9.57 -10.66 -1.94
CA THR A 141 -11.00 -10.91 -1.64
C THR A 141 -11.88 -9.92 -2.40
N ILE A 142 -11.46 -8.67 -2.50
CA ILE A 142 -12.07 -7.61 -3.31
C ILE A 142 -10.96 -7.00 -4.16
N GLU A 143 -11.19 -6.89 -5.46
CA GLU A 143 -10.27 -6.27 -6.41
C GLU A 143 -10.81 -4.92 -6.87
N ILE A 144 -9.97 -3.90 -6.84
CA ILE A 144 -10.30 -2.55 -7.30
C ILE A 144 -9.27 -2.15 -8.36
N HIS A 145 -9.74 -1.92 -9.58
CA HIS A 145 -8.93 -1.38 -10.65
C HIS A 145 -9.06 0.13 -10.71
N ILE A 146 -7.93 0.83 -10.65
CA ILE A 146 -7.89 2.28 -10.84
C ILE A 146 -7.34 2.56 -12.24
N PRO A 147 -8.17 3.03 -13.17
CA PRO A 147 -7.71 3.35 -14.51
C PRO A 147 -6.75 4.53 -14.48
N PRO A 148 -5.80 4.64 -15.41
CA PRO A 148 -4.93 5.79 -15.55
C PRO A 148 -5.73 7.06 -15.89
N LEU A 149 -5.16 8.24 -15.58
CA LEU A 149 -5.87 9.51 -15.72
C LEU A 149 -6.37 9.79 -17.13
N ARG A 150 -5.63 9.35 -18.16
CA ARG A 150 -6.03 9.44 -19.58
C ARG A 150 -7.35 8.71 -19.92
N GLU A 151 -7.75 7.75 -19.10
CA GLU A 151 -8.99 6.96 -19.27
C GLU A 151 -10.16 7.45 -18.40
N ARG A 152 -9.93 8.49 -17.59
CA ARG A 152 -10.94 9.04 -16.67
C ARG A 152 -11.68 10.26 -17.21
N GLY A 153 -11.63 10.50 -18.52
CA GLY A 153 -12.36 11.59 -19.15
C GLY A 153 -12.05 12.95 -18.53
N ASN A 154 -13.02 13.59 -17.90
CA ASN A 154 -12.87 14.95 -17.37
C ASN A 154 -12.15 15.04 -16.02
N ASP A 155 -11.74 13.93 -15.40
CA ASP A 155 -11.02 13.94 -14.10
C ASP A 155 -9.72 14.75 -14.18
N ILE A 156 -9.07 14.77 -15.35
CA ILE A 156 -7.86 15.59 -15.58
C ILE A 156 -8.12 17.07 -15.31
N ILE A 157 -9.28 17.58 -15.73
CA ILE A 157 -9.66 18.98 -15.52
C ILE A 157 -9.99 19.23 -14.05
N LEU A 158 -10.75 18.33 -13.42
CA LEU A 158 -11.09 18.42 -12.00
C LEU A 158 -9.84 18.43 -11.11
N LEU A 159 -8.89 17.54 -11.39
CA LEU A 159 -7.62 17.48 -10.67
C LEU A 159 -6.76 18.72 -10.91
N ALA A 160 -6.68 19.20 -12.15
CA ALA A 160 -5.94 20.42 -12.49
C ALA A 160 -6.53 21.64 -11.75
N GLU A 161 -7.84 21.82 -11.72
CA GLU A 161 -8.52 22.89 -10.99
C GLU A 161 -8.32 22.75 -9.48
N TYR A 162 -8.44 21.55 -8.94
CA TYR A 162 -8.17 21.28 -7.52
C TYR A 162 -6.75 21.66 -7.11
N PHE A 163 -5.74 21.23 -7.87
CA PHE A 163 -4.35 21.56 -7.55
C PHE A 163 -4.05 23.03 -7.76
N LEU A 164 -4.64 23.65 -8.78
CA LEU A 164 -4.52 25.08 -9.05
C LEU A 164 -5.00 25.90 -7.84
N ASP A 165 -6.23 25.63 -7.35
CA ASP A 165 -6.79 26.29 -6.17
C ASP A 165 -5.92 26.04 -4.91
N ARG A 166 -5.53 24.79 -4.68
CA ARG A 166 -4.69 24.40 -3.54
C ARG A 166 -3.37 25.15 -3.52
N TYR A 167 -2.69 25.25 -4.66
CA TYR A 167 -1.40 25.95 -4.74
C TYR A 167 -1.55 27.45 -4.76
N ALA A 168 -2.62 28.00 -5.34
CA ALA A 168 -2.94 29.42 -5.26
C ALA A 168 -3.07 29.88 -3.81
N ARG A 169 -3.84 29.14 -3.00
CA ARG A 169 -3.96 29.41 -1.55
C ARG A 169 -2.62 29.27 -0.83
N LYS A 170 -1.86 28.22 -1.12
CA LYS A 170 -0.55 28.00 -0.48
C LYS A 170 0.43 29.14 -0.75
N TYR A 171 0.45 29.65 -1.98
CA TYR A 171 1.38 30.71 -2.41
C TYR A 171 0.74 32.12 -2.35
N LYS A 172 -0.47 32.27 -1.82
CA LYS A 172 -1.21 33.52 -1.70
C LYS A 172 -1.29 34.26 -3.05
N LYS A 173 -1.54 33.56 -4.14
CA LYS A 173 -1.70 34.10 -5.48
C LYS A 173 -3.16 34.05 -5.91
N GLU A 174 -3.62 35.13 -6.51
CA GLU A 174 -4.91 35.10 -7.18
C GLU A 174 -4.82 34.29 -8.47
N MET A 175 -5.77 33.39 -8.65
CA MET A 175 -5.85 32.55 -9.84
C MET A 175 -7.22 32.70 -10.48
N ARG A 176 -7.22 32.94 -11.80
CA ARG A 176 -8.46 33.14 -12.59
C ARG A 176 -9.04 31.85 -13.19
N GLY A 177 -8.52 30.68 -12.73
CA GLY A 177 -8.92 29.39 -13.27
C GLY A 177 -8.18 29.02 -14.57
N LEU A 178 -8.60 27.90 -15.19
CA LEU A 178 -8.05 27.42 -16.46
C LEU A 178 -8.81 27.99 -17.63
N THR A 179 -8.09 28.52 -18.63
CA THR A 179 -8.71 28.94 -19.90
C THR A 179 -9.24 27.73 -20.68
N ARG A 180 -10.16 27.96 -21.62
CA ARG A 180 -10.68 26.90 -22.48
C ARG A 180 -9.56 26.21 -23.29
N GLU A 181 -8.61 26.98 -23.75
CA GLU A 181 -7.44 26.46 -24.49
C GLU A 181 -6.57 25.57 -23.62
N ALA A 182 -6.29 25.98 -22.38
CA ALA A 182 -5.55 25.16 -21.40
C ALA A 182 -6.26 23.83 -21.09
N LYS A 183 -7.60 23.89 -20.88
CA LYS A 183 -8.41 22.66 -20.68
C LYS A 183 -8.33 21.72 -21.88
N ASN A 184 -8.47 22.25 -23.09
CA ASN A 184 -8.38 21.46 -24.31
C ASN A 184 -6.98 20.83 -24.50
N LYS A 185 -5.93 21.54 -24.09
CA LYS A 185 -4.56 21.03 -24.16
C LYS A 185 -4.33 19.90 -23.16
N LEU A 186 -4.86 20.04 -21.95
CA LEU A 186 -4.79 18.97 -20.93
C LEU A 186 -5.52 17.70 -21.34
N LEU A 187 -6.68 17.82 -22.01
CA LEU A 187 -7.46 16.67 -22.48
C LEU A 187 -6.80 15.91 -23.65
N LYS A 188 -5.85 16.53 -24.34
CA LYS A 188 -5.12 15.91 -25.46
C LYS A 188 -3.78 15.31 -25.06
N TYR A 189 -3.35 15.51 -23.81
CA TYR A 189 -2.09 14.99 -23.28
C TYR A 189 -2.27 13.58 -22.79
#